data_f78a69a05faaf2f7d6737e307bcf61b0
#
_entry.id   f78a69a05faaf2f7d6737e307bcf61b0
#
_cell.length_a   1.000
_cell.length_b   1.000
_cell.length_c   1.000
_cell.angle_alpha   90.00
_cell.angle_beta   90.00
_cell.angle_gamma   90.00
#
_symmetry.space_group_name_H-M   'P 1'
#
loop_
_entity.id
_entity.type
_entity.pdbx_description
1 polymer ?
#
loop_
_entity_poly.entity_id
_entity_poly.type
_entity_poly.pdbx_seq_one_letter_code
_entity_poly.pdbx_strand_id
1 'polypeptide(L)'
;MGAVHVGLVTHPRSRFDADGTATRQAQDLADALGRRGAGAGLLISDRDDYDPQKLPLGRAELRRSARYQADLEYRWRRYLASAGGRPARAGGLDRVLGLAMAGKRQVRAEALWPWSDGVAGRTAATRLLNIDLSHLRALDAGVASGADWVLVLEDDARVDDVEAAVDDVLAAVAAVEGTPVAFVSVSESIPLAELGVDGIVGGRLSASAPSWLVATTTPVTNTVCANLYRSSFAADLAAGIRARGLLPVAPIDWRLNEQVMAMVADGRLGPSSCAWALPGLFLQASMHPA
;
A
#
# COMPACT_ATOMS: atom_id res chain seq x y z
N MET A 1 -24.48 2.23 7.16
CA MET A 1 -23.46 2.35 6.11
C MET A 1 -22.24 2.99 6.75
N GLY A 2 -21.06 2.35 6.64
CA GLY A 2 -19.85 2.81 7.30
C GLY A 2 -19.36 4.14 6.74
N ALA A 3 -18.87 5.03 7.62
CA ALA A 3 -18.28 6.31 7.22
C ALA A 3 -16.88 6.12 6.62
N VAL A 4 -16.56 6.85 5.55
CA VAL A 4 -15.30 6.77 4.80
C VAL A 4 -14.55 8.10 4.88
N HIS A 5 -13.29 8.05 5.33
CA HIS A 5 -12.34 9.15 5.24
C HIS A 5 -11.47 8.99 4.00
N VAL A 6 -11.24 10.07 3.25
CA VAL A 6 -10.37 10.06 2.07
C VAL A 6 -9.01 10.66 2.45
N GLY A 7 -7.94 9.93 2.15
CA GLY A 7 -6.55 10.38 2.29
C GLY A 7 -5.86 10.40 0.93
N LEU A 8 -5.45 11.57 0.44
CA LEU A 8 -4.60 11.70 -0.73
C LEU A 8 -3.14 11.82 -0.32
N VAL A 9 -2.31 10.93 -0.86
CA VAL A 9 -0.85 10.96 -0.73
C VAL A 9 -0.26 11.56 -1.99
N THR A 10 0.31 12.74 -1.87
CA THR A 10 0.98 13.45 -2.96
C THR A 10 2.25 14.14 -2.46
N HIS A 11 2.91 14.91 -3.29
CA HIS A 11 4.02 15.77 -2.89
C HIS A 11 4.08 17.02 -3.77
N PRO A 12 4.70 18.13 -3.31
CA PRO A 12 4.63 19.44 -3.98
C PRO A 12 5.20 19.47 -5.40
N ARG A 13 5.95 18.44 -5.80
CA ARG A 13 6.56 18.29 -7.13
C ARG A 13 6.09 17.04 -7.85
N SER A 14 4.90 16.54 -7.52
CA SER A 14 4.35 15.41 -8.22
C SER A 14 4.02 15.77 -9.67
N ARG A 15 4.50 14.95 -10.61
CA ARG A 15 4.11 15.08 -12.01
C ARG A 15 2.65 14.69 -12.27
N PHE A 16 2.06 13.90 -11.37
CA PHE A 16 0.68 13.41 -11.49
C PHE A 16 -0.33 14.39 -10.88
N ASP A 17 0.12 15.37 -10.09
CA ASP A 17 -0.70 16.40 -9.51
C ASP A 17 -0.22 17.84 -9.84
N ALA A 18 0.62 17.98 -10.88
CA ALA A 18 1.22 19.25 -11.26
C ALA A 18 0.17 20.31 -11.64
N ASP A 19 -0.97 19.89 -12.16
CA ASP A 19 -2.13 20.72 -12.50
C ASP A 19 -3.25 20.66 -11.43
N GLY A 20 -3.02 20.01 -10.31
CA GLY A 20 -4.00 19.82 -9.22
C GLY A 20 -5.10 18.79 -9.53
N THR A 21 -4.91 17.94 -10.54
CA THR A 21 -5.96 16.97 -10.94
C THR A 21 -6.20 15.92 -9.86
N ALA A 22 -5.17 15.35 -9.25
CA ALA A 22 -5.34 14.37 -8.17
C ALA A 22 -5.99 15.00 -6.93
N THR A 23 -5.58 16.22 -6.59
CA THR A 23 -6.17 16.99 -5.49
C THR A 23 -7.65 17.28 -5.73
N ARG A 24 -8.05 17.73 -6.93
CA ARG A 24 -9.46 17.94 -7.26
C ARG A 24 -10.26 16.64 -7.20
N GLN A 25 -9.75 15.57 -7.80
CA GLN A 25 -10.42 14.27 -7.78
C GLN A 25 -10.65 13.77 -6.34
N ALA A 26 -9.66 13.89 -5.45
CA ALA A 26 -9.82 13.50 -4.03
C ALA A 26 -10.86 14.37 -3.32
N GLN A 27 -10.92 15.68 -3.62
CA GLN A 27 -11.96 16.58 -3.10
C GLN A 27 -13.34 16.19 -3.61
N ASP A 28 -13.50 15.94 -4.90
CA ASP A 28 -14.76 15.53 -5.51
C ASP A 28 -15.27 14.20 -4.94
N LEU A 29 -14.37 13.24 -4.69
CA LEU A 29 -14.68 11.96 -4.01
C LEU A 29 -15.18 12.20 -2.57
N ALA A 30 -14.48 13.04 -1.80
CA ALA A 30 -14.87 13.33 -0.42
C ALA A 30 -16.22 14.04 -0.36
N ASP A 31 -16.46 15.02 -1.27
CA ASP A 31 -17.72 15.75 -1.37
C ASP A 31 -18.88 14.82 -1.80
N ALA A 32 -18.63 13.91 -2.75
CA ALA A 32 -19.62 12.94 -3.19
C ALA A 32 -19.97 11.92 -2.08
N LEU A 33 -18.99 11.45 -1.31
CA LEU A 33 -19.23 10.63 -0.10
C LEU A 33 -20.06 11.42 0.93
N GLY A 34 -19.73 12.71 1.12
CA GLY A 34 -20.49 13.60 2.00
C GLY A 34 -21.96 13.75 1.58
N ARG A 35 -22.23 13.95 0.29
CA ARG A 35 -23.62 14.01 -0.25
C ARG A 35 -24.40 12.73 -0.01
N ARG A 36 -23.76 11.59 0.06
CA ARG A 36 -24.37 10.28 0.37
C ARG A 36 -24.47 9.98 1.86
N GLY A 37 -24.05 10.93 2.72
CA GLY A 37 -24.06 10.75 4.19
C GLY A 37 -23.02 9.73 4.69
N ALA A 38 -21.99 9.45 3.90
CA ALA A 38 -20.93 8.51 4.21
C ALA A 38 -19.54 9.16 4.33
N GLY A 39 -19.41 10.47 4.10
CA GLY A 39 -18.14 11.19 4.20
C GLY A 39 -17.75 11.47 5.65
N ALA A 40 -16.51 11.16 6.02
CA ALA A 40 -15.92 11.45 7.33
C ALA A 40 -14.77 12.48 7.28
N GLY A 41 -14.42 12.97 6.08
CA GLY A 41 -13.41 14.02 5.88
C GLY A 41 -12.41 13.68 4.79
N LEU A 42 -11.49 14.62 4.55
CA LEU A 42 -10.40 14.55 3.59
C LEU A 42 -9.10 15.02 4.23
N LEU A 43 -8.02 14.30 3.98
CA LEU A 43 -6.66 14.79 4.18
C LEU A 43 -5.91 14.77 2.85
N ILE A 44 -5.28 15.89 2.48
CA ILE A 44 -4.28 15.96 1.42
C ILE A 44 -2.91 16.03 2.09
N SER A 45 -2.11 14.98 1.89
CA SER A 45 -0.76 14.89 2.44
C SER A 45 0.25 15.21 1.32
N ASP A 46 0.59 16.49 1.18
CA ASP A 46 1.47 17.07 0.16
C ASP A 46 2.81 17.54 0.72
N ARG A 47 3.14 17.17 1.95
CA ARG A 47 4.26 17.72 2.69
C ARG A 47 5.50 16.83 2.62
N ASP A 48 6.62 17.43 2.24
CA ASP A 48 7.95 16.85 2.36
C ASP A 48 8.54 17.11 3.76
N ASP A 49 8.67 16.06 4.59
CA ASP A 49 9.25 16.16 5.93
C ASP A 49 10.78 16.09 5.92
N TYR A 50 11.34 15.43 4.91
CA TYR A 50 12.79 15.26 4.77
C TYR A 50 13.33 15.99 3.55
N ASP A 51 14.42 16.73 3.77
CA ASP A 51 15.23 17.36 2.73
C ASP A 51 16.39 16.42 2.37
N PRO A 52 16.60 16.09 1.08
CA PRO A 52 17.70 15.22 0.65
C PRO A 52 19.09 15.72 1.11
N GLN A 53 19.26 17.02 1.23
CA GLN A 53 20.54 17.61 1.66
C GLN A 53 20.79 17.46 3.16
N LYS A 54 19.71 17.35 3.96
CA LYS A 54 19.77 17.29 5.43
C LYS A 54 19.56 15.89 5.98
N LEU A 55 19.19 14.91 5.13
CA LEU A 55 18.96 13.56 5.60
C LEU A 55 20.29 12.91 6.02
N PRO A 56 20.46 12.54 7.30
CA PRO A 56 21.71 11.95 7.79
C PRO A 56 21.83 10.48 7.40
N LEU A 57 21.80 10.21 6.09
CA LEU A 57 21.95 8.85 5.57
C LEU A 57 23.39 8.61 5.18
N GLY A 58 24.05 7.74 5.94
CA GLY A 58 25.34 7.21 5.61
C GLY A 58 25.26 5.94 4.74
N ARG A 59 26.41 5.54 4.19
CA ARG A 59 26.51 4.30 3.40
C ARG A 59 26.09 3.06 4.19
N ALA A 60 26.31 3.06 5.51
CA ALA A 60 25.93 1.96 6.38
C ALA A 60 24.39 1.80 6.48
N GLU A 61 23.66 2.91 6.59
CA GLU A 61 22.20 2.92 6.63
C GLU A 61 21.61 2.42 5.32
N LEU A 62 22.13 2.87 4.18
CA LEU A 62 21.69 2.41 2.86
C LEU A 62 21.92 0.90 2.69
N ARG A 63 23.07 0.38 3.10
CA ARG A 63 23.36 -1.06 3.09
C ARG A 63 22.41 -1.85 3.98
N ARG A 64 22.15 -1.36 5.19
CA ARG A 64 21.22 -1.98 6.13
C ARG A 64 19.82 -2.05 5.54
N SER A 65 19.34 -0.95 4.97
CA SER A 65 18.03 -0.85 4.35
C SER A 65 17.91 -1.77 3.12
N ALA A 66 18.97 -1.86 2.29
CA ALA A 66 19.00 -2.75 1.14
C ALA A 66 18.93 -4.23 1.54
N ARG A 67 19.64 -4.61 2.62
CA ARG A 67 19.57 -5.97 3.19
C ARG A 67 18.18 -6.28 3.73
N TYR A 68 17.60 -5.33 4.46
CA TYR A 68 16.25 -5.48 5.00
C TYR A 68 15.22 -5.66 3.88
N GLN A 69 15.27 -4.84 2.83
CA GLN A 69 14.36 -4.97 1.69
C GLN A 69 14.51 -6.35 0.99
N ALA A 70 15.75 -6.82 0.83
CA ALA A 70 15.99 -8.13 0.23
C ALA A 70 15.45 -9.29 1.09
N ASP A 71 15.62 -9.21 2.40
CA ASP A 71 15.06 -10.19 3.34
C ASP A 71 13.53 -10.17 3.31
N LEU A 72 12.94 -8.97 3.26
CA LEU A 72 11.50 -8.79 3.17
C LEU A 72 10.94 -9.34 1.85
N GLU A 73 11.57 -9.06 0.71
CA GLU A 73 11.21 -9.61 -0.59
C GLU A 73 11.29 -11.15 -0.58
N TYR A 74 12.31 -11.70 0.03
CA TYR A 74 12.47 -13.15 0.17
C TYR A 74 11.36 -13.77 1.04
N ARG A 75 11.07 -13.17 2.19
CA ARG A 75 9.98 -13.62 3.09
C ARG A 75 8.62 -13.53 2.40
N TRP A 76 8.39 -12.46 1.63
CA TRP A 76 7.16 -12.28 0.86
C TRP A 76 6.98 -13.37 -0.19
N ARG A 77 8.00 -13.68 -0.99
CA ARG A 77 7.95 -14.77 -1.98
C ARG A 77 7.63 -16.12 -1.33
N ARG A 78 8.20 -16.40 -0.19
CA ARG A 78 7.90 -17.61 0.57
C ARG A 78 6.48 -17.62 1.12
N TYR A 79 6.00 -16.49 1.60
CA TYR A 79 4.63 -16.33 2.06
C TYR A 79 3.63 -16.64 0.94
N LEU A 80 3.83 -16.08 -0.25
CA LEU A 80 3.00 -16.36 -1.42
C LEU A 80 3.04 -17.85 -1.81
N ALA A 81 4.23 -18.43 -1.85
CA ALA A 81 4.41 -19.84 -2.19
C ALA A 81 3.74 -20.79 -1.18
N SER A 82 3.60 -20.39 0.07
CA SER A 82 2.91 -21.17 1.11
C SER A 82 1.39 -21.03 1.08
N ALA A 83 0.84 -20.28 0.13
CA ALA A 83 -0.60 -20.00 0.00
C ALA A 83 -1.24 -19.52 1.33
N GLY A 84 -0.53 -18.68 2.09
CA GLY A 84 -0.98 -18.17 3.39
C GLY A 84 -0.85 -19.15 4.56
N GLY A 85 -0.33 -20.32 4.30
CA GLY A 85 0.05 -21.25 5.36
C GLY A 85 1.29 -20.78 6.13
N ARG A 86 1.60 -21.45 7.25
CA ARG A 86 2.85 -21.20 7.99
C ARG A 86 4.04 -21.32 7.03
N PRO A 87 4.96 -20.36 7.00
CA PRO A 87 6.09 -20.40 6.08
C PRO A 87 6.86 -21.72 6.26
N ALA A 88 6.99 -22.48 5.18
CA ALA A 88 7.81 -23.67 5.18
C ALA A 88 9.22 -23.33 5.69
N ARG A 89 9.84 -24.20 6.46
CA ARG A 89 11.22 -23.97 6.92
C ARG A 89 12.11 -23.79 5.70
N ALA A 90 12.93 -22.71 5.73
CA ALA A 90 13.84 -22.42 4.63
C ALA A 90 14.79 -23.60 4.40
N GLY A 91 14.73 -24.20 3.23
CA GLY A 91 15.74 -25.14 2.75
C GLY A 91 17.08 -24.44 2.49
N GLY A 92 18.14 -25.21 2.32
CA GLY A 92 19.47 -24.64 2.03
C GLY A 92 19.48 -23.79 0.77
N LEU A 93 18.77 -24.22 -0.29
CA LEU A 93 18.63 -23.47 -1.55
C LEU A 93 17.95 -22.11 -1.35
N ASP A 94 16.90 -22.05 -0.54
CA ASP A 94 16.20 -20.81 -0.23
C ASP A 94 17.09 -19.80 0.47
N ARG A 95 17.98 -20.25 1.37
CA ARG A 95 18.96 -19.38 2.03
C ARG A 95 19.96 -18.80 1.04
N VAL A 96 20.43 -19.62 0.08
CA VAL A 96 21.34 -19.16 -0.98
C VAL A 96 20.66 -18.11 -1.86
N LEU A 97 19.42 -18.33 -2.25
CA LEU A 97 18.64 -17.35 -3.01
C LEU A 97 18.44 -16.04 -2.22
N GLY A 98 18.10 -16.11 -0.93
CA GLY A 98 17.99 -14.94 -0.07
C GLY A 98 19.28 -14.14 0.01
N LEU A 99 20.43 -14.82 0.16
CA LEU A 99 21.76 -14.19 0.17
C LEU A 99 22.11 -13.57 -1.19
N ALA A 100 21.79 -14.24 -2.31
CA ALA A 100 22.01 -13.68 -3.65
C ALA A 100 21.17 -12.43 -3.90
N MET A 101 19.91 -12.41 -3.47
CA MET A 101 19.04 -11.23 -3.54
C MET A 101 19.57 -10.09 -2.68
N ALA A 102 19.99 -10.38 -1.46
CA ALA A 102 20.61 -9.39 -0.57
C ALA A 102 21.87 -8.80 -1.19
N GLY A 103 22.74 -9.63 -1.78
CA GLY A 103 23.93 -9.19 -2.51
C GLY A 103 23.59 -8.29 -3.68
N LYS A 104 22.65 -8.68 -4.53
CA LYS A 104 22.18 -7.87 -5.68
C LYS A 104 21.67 -6.49 -5.23
N ARG A 105 20.86 -6.42 -4.19
CA ARG A 105 20.32 -5.15 -3.67
C ARG A 105 21.41 -4.29 -3.05
N GLN A 106 22.35 -4.90 -2.33
CA GLN A 106 23.48 -4.19 -1.75
C GLN A 106 24.39 -3.60 -2.83
N VAL A 107 24.75 -4.38 -3.86
CA VAL A 107 25.54 -3.90 -4.99
C VAL A 107 24.85 -2.73 -5.69
N ARG A 108 23.54 -2.82 -5.91
CA ARG A 108 22.76 -1.73 -6.51
C ARG A 108 22.76 -0.47 -5.64
N ALA A 109 22.59 -0.59 -4.33
CA ALA A 109 22.64 0.53 -3.41
C ALA A 109 24.03 1.16 -3.39
N GLU A 110 25.12 0.36 -3.43
CA GLU A 110 26.48 0.82 -3.50
C GLU A 110 26.84 1.47 -4.85
N ALA A 111 26.32 0.95 -5.94
CA ALA A 111 26.53 1.51 -7.27
C ALA A 111 25.93 2.91 -7.43
N LEU A 112 24.85 3.23 -6.70
CA LEU A 112 24.25 4.56 -6.71
C LEU A 112 25.03 5.57 -5.87
N TRP A 113 25.88 5.11 -4.94
CA TRP A 113 26.60 5.97 -4.00
C TRP A 113 27.77 6.75 -4.63
N PRO A 114 28.67 6.13 -5.44
CA PRO A 114 29.87 6.82 -5.96
C PRO A 114 29.57 7.83 -7.07
N TRP A 115 28.55 7.58 -7.88
CA TRP A 115 28.24 8.36 -9.09
C TRP A 115 27.61 9.73 -8.80
N SER A 116 27.18 9.95 -7.58
CA SER A 116 26.40 11.13 -7.22
C SER A 116 26.83 11.73 -5.88
N ASP A 117 28.02 11.40 -5.38
CA ASP A 117 28.43 11.70 -3.99
C ASP A 117 27.33 11.33 -2.97
N GLY A 118 26.58 10.28 -3.26
CA GLY A 118 25.45 9.84 -2.48
C GLY A 118 24.16 10.66 -2.70
N VAL A 119 24.17 11.69 -3.55
CA VAL A 119 23.00 12.59 -3.74
C VAL A 119 21.83 11.87 -4.35
N ALA A 120 22.02 11.09 -5.42
CA ALA A 120 20.92 10.35 -6.04
C ALA A 120 20.33 9.29 -5.09
N GLY A 121 21.19 8.59 -4.34
CA GLY A 121 20.74 7.62 -3.32
C GLY A 121 19.97 8.30 -2.19
N ARG A 122 20.44 9.45 -1.71
CA ARG A 122 19.73 10.25 -0.69
C ARG A 122 18.41 10.80 -1.21
N THR A 123 18.37 11.29 -2.46
CA THR A 123 17.13 11.80 -3.06
C THR A 123 16.08 10.69 -3.19
N ALA A 124 16.47 9.52 -3.67
CA ALA A 124 15.57 8.37 -3.75
C ALA A 124 15.07 7.91 -2.37
N ALA A 125 15.99 7.82 -1.40
CA ALA A 125 15.66 7.45 -0.03
C ALA A 125 14.73 8.47 0.65
N THR A 126 14.99 9.76 0.45
CA THR A 126 14.16 10.85 0.98
C THR A 126 12.75 10.79 0.40
N ARG A 127 12.64 10.55 -0.92
CA ARG A 127 11.34 10.40 -1.56
C ARG A 127 10.54 9.25 -0.96
N LEU A 128 11.14 8.08 -0.78
CA LEU A 128 10.47 6.93 -0.18
C LEU A 128 10.03 7.22 1.25
N LEU A 129 10.89 7.85 2.08
CA LEU A 129 10.52 8.23 3.44
C LEU A 129 9.37 9.23 3.48
N ASN A 130 9.35 10.22 2.59
CA ASN A 130 8.26 11.19 2.53
C ASN A 130 6.94 10.53 2.09
N ILE A 131 6.99 9.58 1.15
CA ILE A 131 5.82 8.77 0.77
C ILE A 131 5.32 7.95 1.96
N ASP A 132 6.20 7.22 2.66
CA ASP A 132 5.84 6.45 3.85
C ASP A 132 5.16 7.31 4.91
N LEU A 133 5.73 8.50 5.20
CA LEU A 133 5.15 9.43 6.18
C LEU A 133 3.80 9.98 5.72
N SER A 134 3.63 10.25 4.43
CA SER A 134 2.37 10.71 3.87
C SER A 134 1.27 9.66 3.99
N HIS A 135 1.60 8.39 3.73
CA HIS A 135 0.68 7.27 3.99
C HIS A 135 0.31 7.15 5.48
N LEU A 136 1.31 7.23 6.38
CA LEU A 136 1.03 7.19 7.82
C LEU A 136 0.14 8.34 8.27
N ARG A 137 0.32 9.55 7.75
CA ARG A 137 -0.56 10.70 8.03
C ARG A 137 -1.99 10.47 7.55
N ALA A 138 -2.15 9.91 6.33
CA ALA A 138 -3.46 9.59 5.79
C ALA A 138 -4.20 8.54 6.65
N LEU A 139 -3.50 7.50 7.07
CA LEU A 139 -4.06 6.48 7.97
C LEU A 139 -4.44 7.08 9.33
N ASP A 140 -3.56 7.88 9.95
CA ASP A 140 -3.82 8.52 11.24
C ASP A 140 -5.02 9.48 11.19
N ALA A 141 -5.10 10.29 10.14
CA ALA A 141 -6.22 11.22 9.98
C ALA A 141 -7.55 10.49 9.82
N GLY A 142 -7.55 9.39 9.04
CA GLY A 142 -8.72 8.56 8.90
C GLY A 142 -9.16 7.93 10.23
N VAL A 143 -8.22 7.38 11.01
CA VAL A 143 -8.51 6.84 12.34
C VAL A 143 -9.00 7.94 13.29
N ALA A 144 -8.35 9.11 13.29
CA ALA A 144 -8.70 10.23 14.16
C ALA A 144 -10.07 10.87 13.82
N SER A 145 -10.52 10.76 12.56
CA SER A 145 -11.84 11.26 12.13
C SER A 145 -13.00 10.43 12.69
N GLY A 146 -12.74 9.26 13.25
CA GLY A 146 -13.77 8.33 13.70
C GLY A 146 -14.47 7.58 12.54
N ALA A 147 -13.92 7.64 11.32
CA ALA A 147 -14.44 6.88 10.18
C ALA A 147 -14.36 5.38 10.43
N ASP A 148 -15.27 4.60 9.85
CA ASP A 148 -15.19 3.14 9.85
C ASP A 148 -14.12 2.63 8.87
N TRP A 149 -13.93 3.38 7.78
CA TRP A 149 -13.02 3.06 6.69
C TRP A 149 -12.15 4.25 6.27
N VAL A 150 -10.94 3.97 5.83
CA VAL A 150 -9.98 4.96 5.30
C VAL A 150 -9.65 4.57 3.87
N LEU A 151 -10.06 5.39 2.90
CA LEU A 151 -9.66 5.28 1.51
C LEU A 151 -8.38 6.08 1.31
N VAL A 152 -7.26 5.40 1.06
CA VAL A 152 -5.97 6.05 0.77
C VAL A 152 -5.72 5.97 -0.72
N LEU A 153 -5.44 7.10 -1.34
CA LEU A 153 -5.14 7.27 -2.75
C LEU A 153 -3.72 7.83 -2.91
N GLU A 154 -2.95 7.32 -3.86
CA GLU A 154 -1.75 8.02 -4.35
C GLU A 154 -2.12 9.00 -5.46
N ASP A 155 -1.24 9.93 -5.75
CA ASP A 155 -1.47 11.01 -6.71
C ASP A 155 -1.54 10.55 -8.18
N ASP A 156 -1.24 9.28 -8.46
CA ASP A 156 -1.42 8.64 -9.77
C ASP A 156 -2.67 7.75 -9.84
N ALA A 157 -3.48 7.68 -8.78
CA ALA A 157 -4.79 7.02 -8.82
C ALA A 157 -5.77 7.86 -9.65
N ARG A 158 -6.44 7.25 -10.61
CA ARG A 158 -7.40 7.92 -11.51
C ARG A 158 -8.71 7.19 -11.57
N VAL A 159 -9.79 7.95 -11.69
CA VAL A 159 -11.12 7.46 -12.06
C VAL A 159 -11.68 8.36 -13.15
N ASP A 160 -12.46 7.78 -14.06
CA ASP A 160 -13.12 8.54 -15.13
C ASP A 160 -14.42 9.18 -14.63
N ASP A 161 -15.12 8.52 -13.70
CA ASP A 161 -16.38 8.95 -13.12
C ASP A 161 -16.32 8.84 -11.59
N VAL A 162 -16.26 10.01 -10.94
CA VAL A 162 -16.19 10.12 -9.48
C VAL A 162 -17.45 9.59 -8.80
N GLU A 163 -18.64 9.85 -9.37
CA GLU A 163 -19.90 9.42 -8.77
C GLU A 163 -20.03 7.89 -8.82
N ALA A 164 -19.69 7.27 -9.95
CA ALA A 164 -19.64 5.83 -10.08
C ALA A 164 -18.61 5.19 -9.14
N ALA A 165 -17.41 5.77 -9.03
CA ALA A 165 -16.38 5.29 -8.11
C ALA A 165 -16.83 5.35 -6.64
N VAL A 166 -17.55 6.40 -6.24
CA VAL A 166 -18.13 6.52 -4.89
C VAL A 166 -19.19 5.44 -4.66
N ASP A 167 -20.08 5.20 -5.62
CA ASP A 167 -21.10 4.15 -5.51
C ASP A 167 -20.44 2.76 -5.37
N ASP A 168 -19.37 2.50 -6.12
CA ASP A 168 -18.61 1.25 -6.03
C ASP A 168 -17.86 1.12 -4.70
N VAL A 169 -17.23 2.19 -4.20
CA VAL A 169 -16.59 2.21 -2.87
C VAL A 169 -17.62 1.89 -1.78
N LEU A 170 -18.79 2.50 -1.83
CA LEU A 170 -19.87 2.24 -0.87
C LEU A 170 -20.43 0.82 -1.00
N ALA A 171 -20.53 0.29 -2.21
CA ALA A 171 -20.91 -1.10 -2.45
C ALA A 171 -19.86 -2.08 -1.87
N ALA A 172 -18.57 -1.77 -2.00
CA ALA A 172 -17.51 -2.55 -1.37
C ALA A 172 -17.63 -2.51 0.17
N VAL A 173 -17.79 -1.32 0.76
CA VAL A 173 -17.98 -1.15 2.22
C VAL A 173 -19.16 -1.98 2.70
N ALA A 174 -20.32 -1.88 2.03
CA ALA A 174 -21.51 -2.63 2.39
C ALA A 174 -21.30 -4.14 2.28
N ALA A 175 -20.61 -4.60 1.25
CA ALA A 175 -20.36 -6.02 1.01
C ALA A 175 -19.41 -6.65 2.05
N VAL A 176 -18.52 -5.86 2.65
CA VAL A 176 -17.55 -6.34 3.64
C VAL A 176 -18.02 -6.10 5.09
N GLU A 177 -19.17 -5.47 5.28
CA GLU A 177 -19.74 -5.26 6.62
C GLU A 177 -20.06 -6.62 7.28
N GLY A 178 -19.67 -6.78 8.55
CA GLY A 178 -19.84 -8.04 9.28
C GLY A 178 -18.92 -9.19 8.84
N THR A 179 -18.03 -8.96 7.89
CA THR A 179 -17.03 -9.94 7.44
C THR A 179 -15.67 -9.71 8.11
N PRO A 180 -14.73 -10.68 8.07
CA PRO A 180 -13.37 -10.49 8.58
C PRO A 180 -12.47 -9.62 7.69
N VAL A 181 -12.98 -9.04 6.59
CA VAL A 181 -12.19 -8.23 5.67
C VAL A 181 -11.65 -7.00 6.38
N ALA A 182 -10.34 -6.88 6.42
CA ALA A 182 -9.61 -5.79 7.05
C ALA A 182 -9.26 -4.67 6.04
N PHE A 183 -9.06 -5.04 4.77
CA PHE A 183 -8.82 -4.07 3.70
C PHE A 183 -9.28 -4.59 2.34
N VAL A 184 -9.52 -3.66 1.43
CA VAL A 184 -9.87 -3.90 0.03
C VAL A 184 -8.87 -3.16 -0.85
N SER A 185 -8.18 -3.88 -1.75
CA SER A 185 -7.42 -3.24 -2.82
C SER A 185 -8.39 -2.82 -3.91
N VAL A 186 -8.48 -1.53 -4.19
CA VAL A 186 -9.44 -0.96 -5.14
C VAL A 186 -8.77 -0.39 -6.39
N SER A 187 -7.47 -0.56 -6.54
CA SER A 187 -6.72 -0.12 -7.73
C SER A 187 -6.40 -1.28 -8.67
N GLU A 188 -6.49 -1.01 -9.96
CA GLU A 188 -5.85 -1.82 -10.99
C GLU A 188 -4.45 -1.28 -11.25
N SER A 189 -3.46 -2.04 -10.81
CA SER A 189 -2.04 -1.65 -10.89
C SER A 189 -1.26 -2.72 -11.67
N ILE A 190 -0.45 -3.52 -10.97
CA ILE A 190 0.29 -4.61 -11.60
C ILE A 190 -0.63 -5.81 -11.80
N PRO A 191 -0.69 -6.42 -13.00
CA PRO A 191 -1.45 -7.64 -13.22
C PRO A 191 -1.11 -8.74 -12.20
N LEU A 192 -2.10 -9.48 -11.70
CA LEU A 192 -1.91 -10.51 -10.69
C LEU A 192 -0.91 -11.59 -11.11
N ALA A 193 -0.91 -11.96 -12.39
CA ALA A 193 0.03 -12.91 -12.97
C ALA A 193 1.49 -12.47 -12.80
N GLU A 194 1.77 -11.17 -12.94
CA GLU A 194 3.11 -10.61 -12.75
C GLU A 194 3.55 -10.61 -11.29
N LEU A 195 2.61 -10.52 -10.37
CA LEU A 195 2.87 -10.65 -8.93
C LEU A 195 2.99 -12.11 -8.49
N GLY A 196 2.61 -13.06 -9.33
CA GLY A 196 2.58 -14.48 -8.97
C GLY A 196 1.52 -14.81 -7.92
N VAL A 197 0.39 -14.10 -7.92
CA VAL A 197 -0.67 -14.22 -6.90
C VAL A 197 -2.00 -14.75 -7.43
N ASP A 198 -2.08 -15.11 -8.70
CA ASP A 198 -3.32 -15.64 -9.32
C ASP A 198 -3.95 -16.79 -8.51
N GLY A 199 -3.11 -17.67 -7.94
CA GLY A 199 -3.58 -18.82 -7.16
C GLY A 199 -4.19 -18.46 -5.80
N ILE A 200 -4.10 -17.20 -5.37
CA ILE A 200 -4.66 -16.75 -4.08
C ILE A 200 -5.97 -15.98 -4.23
N VAL A 201 -6.39 -15.67 -5.45
CA VAL A 201 -7.70 -15.09 -5.70
C VAL A 201 -8.74 -16.15 -5.44
N GLY A 202 -9.60 -15.90 -4.45
CA GLY A 202 -10.74 -16.74 -4.12
C GLY A 202 -11.91 -16.46 -5.06
N GLY A 203 -13.04 -17.01 -4.72
CA GLY A 203 -14.29 -16.69 -5.40
C GLY A 203 -14.86 -15.34 -4.95
N ARG A 204 -16.10 -15.07 -5.41
CA ARG A 204 -16.89 -13.94 -4.96
C ARG A 204 -16.96 -13.89 -3.44
N LEU A 205 -16.85 -12.71 -2.85
CA LEU A 205 -16.82 -12.52 -1.40
C LEU A 205 -18.08 -13.09 -0.72
N SER A 206 -19.26 -12.83 -1.31
CA SER A 206 -20.55 -13.38 -0.90
C SER A 206 -21.54 -13.36 -2.06
N ALA A 207 -22.68 -14.02 -1.93
CA ALA A 207 -23.73 -14.02 -2.96
C ALA A 207 -24.29 -12.61 -3.22
N SER A 208 -24.32 -11.74 -2.22
CA SER A 208 -24.79 -10.36 -2.31
C SER A 208 -23.71 -9.34 -2.68
N ALA A 209 -22.43 -9.72 -2.64
CA ALA A 209 -21.36 -8.82 -3.00
C ALA A 209 -21.36 -8.50 -4.50
N PRO A 210 -20.86 -7.32 -4.93
CA PRO A 210 -20.63 -7.05 -6.34
C PRO A 210 -19.78 -8.13 -7.00
N SER A 211 -20.03 -8.43 -8.29
CA SER A 211 -19.29 -9.49 -9.00
C SER A 211 -17.80 -9.21 -9.16
N TRP A 212 -17.43 -7.94 -9.17
CA TRP A 212 -16.05 -7.47 -9.26
C TRP A 212 -15.30 -7.52 -7.92
N LEU A 213 -15.98 -7.75 -6.78
CA LEU A 213 -15.34 -7.82 -5.47
C LEU A 213 -15.05 -9.28 -5.10
N VAL A 214 -13.77 -9.65 -5.11
CA VAL A 214 -13.34 -11.02 -4.86
C VAL A 214 -12.57 -11.12 -3.54
N ALA A 215 -12.78 -12.20 -2.81
CA ALA A 215 -12.00 -12.51 -1.62
C ALA A 215 -10.66 -13.13 -2.02
N THR A 216 -9.64 -12.97 -1.18
CA THR A 216 -8.39 -13.70 -1.33
C THR A 216 -8.30 -14.85 -0.33
N THR A 217 -7.71 -15.95 -0.73
CA THR A 217 -7.43 -17.09 0.17
C THR A 217 -6.25 -16.80 1.11
N THR A 218 -5.43 -15.81 0.73
CA THR A 218 -4.26 -15.35 1.48
C THR A 218 -4.26 -13.84 1.50
N PRO A 219 -4.18 -13.18 2.66
CA PRO A 219 -4.12 -11.73 2.74
C PRO A 219 -2.88 -11.18 2.04
N VAL A 220 -3.07 -10.38 1.00
CA VAL A 220 -2.00 -9.73 0.22
C VAL A 220 -2.47 -8.37 -0.25
N THR A 221 -1.51 -7.45 -0.45
CA THR A 221 -1.75 -6.20 -1.17
C THR A 221 -1.14 -6.30 -2.56
N ASN A 222 -1.76 -5.67 -3.53
CA ASN A 222 -1.21 -5.55 -4.88
C ASN A 222 -0.21 -4.38 -4.92
N THR A 223 -0.72 -3.17 -4.73
CA THR A 223 0.05 -1.93 -4.61
C THR A 223 -0.62 -1.02 -3.59
N VAL A 224 -0.10 0.17 -3.40
CA VAL A 224 -0.69 1.18 -2.52
C VAL A 224 -1.42 2.30 -3.27
N CYS A 225 -1.55 2.21 -4.61
CA CYS A 225 -2.15 3.26 -5.44
C CYS A 225 -3.54 3.68 -4.95
N ALA A 226 -4.44 2.70 -4.68
CA ALA A 226 -5.72 2.97 -4.03
C ALA A 226 -6.13 1.77 -3.17
N ASN A 227 -6.29 2.00 -1.88
CA ASN A 227 -6.69 0.97 -0.92
C ASN A 227 -7.72 1.50 0.08
N LEU A 228 -8.70 0.68 0.39
CA LEU A 228 -9.71 0.94 1.41
C LEU A 228 -9.39 0.08 2.64
N TYR A 229 -9.08 0.72 3.75
CA TYR A 229 -8.70 0.08 5.01
C TYR A 229 -9.79 0.24 6.07
N ARG A 230 -10.13 -0.83 6.77
CA ARG A 230 -10.90 -0.72 8.01
C ARG A 230 -10.08 0.08 9.03
N SER A 231 -10.70 1.04 9.75
CA SER A 231 -9.95 1.95 10.63
C SER A 231 -9.15 1.25 11.72
N SER A 232 -9.65 0.14 12.27
CA SER A 232 -8.89 -0.66 13.23
C SER A 232 -7.64 -1.28 12.60
N PHE A 233 -7.72 -1.74 11.35
CA PHE A 233 -6.57 -2.26 10.62
C PHE A 233 -5.61 -1.13 10.23
N ALA A 234 -6.11 0.04 9.83
CA ALA A 234 -5.30 1.23 9.54
C ALA A 234 -4.47 1.65 10.76
N ALA A 235 -5.07 1.65 11.95
CA ALA A 235 -4.37 1.93 13.22
C ALA A 235 -3.26 0.91 13.50
N ASP A 236 -3.56 -0.38 13.39
CA ASP A 236 -2.59 -1.46 13.58
C ASP A 236 -1.44 -1.41 12.57
N LEU A 237 -1.76 -1.09 11.31
CA LEU A 237 -0.81 -0.93 10.22
C LEU A 237 0.17 0.22 10.51
N ALA A 238 -0.36 1.40 10.84
CA ALA A 238 0.43 2.58 11.16
C ALA A 238 1.33 2.34 12.40
N ALA A 239 0.79 1.75 13.45
CA ALA A 239 1.53 1.40 14.66
C ALA A 239 2.66 0.39 14.37
N GLY A 240 2.38 -0.65 13.59
CA GLY A 240 3.36 -1.67 13.23
C GLY A 240 4.50 -1.14 12.37
N ILE A 241 4.21 -0.25 11.41
CA ILE A 241 5.24 0.41 10.59
C ILE A 241 6.13 1.29 11.47
N ARG A 242 5.53 2.09 12.37
CA ARG A 242 6.29 2.94 13.30
C ARG A 242 7.18 2.16 14.25
N ALA A 243 6.67 1.06 14.81
CA ALA A 243 7.43 0.22 15.73
C ALA A 243 8.71 -0.35 15.11
N ARG A 244 8.72 -0.60 13.81
CA ARG A 244 9.89 -1.08 13.06
C ARG A 244 10.80 0.04 12.55
N GLY A 245 10.40 1.29 12.71
CA GLY A 245 11.08 2.46 12.18
C GLY A 245 10.94 2.60 10.67
N LEU A 246 11.16 3.81 10.16
CA LEU A 246 11.18 4.09 8.73
C LEU A 246 12.55 3.73 8.15
N LEU A 247 12.54 3.07 7.00
CA LEU A 247 13.76 2.63 6.32
C LEU A 247 13.86 3.26 4.92
N PRO A 248 14.97 3.92 4.61
CA PRO A 248 15.11 4.76 3.42
C PRO A 248 14.95 4.08 2.07
N VAL A 249 14.95 2.76 1.99
CA VAL A 249 14.88 2.03 0.72
C VAL A 249 13.81 0.95 0.70
N ALA A 250 12.92 0.94 1.69
CA ALA A 250 11.78 0.03 1.72
C ALA A 250 10.49 0.81 1.43
N PRO A 251 9.98 0.77 0.18
CA PRO A 251 8.73 1.44 -0.17
C PRO A 251 7.57 0.99 0.71
N ILE A 252 6.57 1.84 0.86
CA ILE A 252 5.41 1.62 1.73
C ILE A 252 4.65 0.33 1.40
N ASP A 253 4.54 -0.05 0.14
CA ASP A 253 3.92 -1.30 -0.30
C ASP A 253 4.61 -2.54 0.31
N TRP A 254 5.93 -2.56 0.35
CA TRP A 254 6.69 -3.61 1.04
C TRP A 254 6.47 -3.59 2.55
N ARG A 255 6.38 -2.40 3.16
CA ARG A 255 6.13 -2.23 4.59
C ARG A 255 4.72 -2.71 4.96
N LEU A 256 3.76 -2.44 4.09
CA LEU A 256 2.40 -2.93 4.22
C LEU A 256 2.38 -4.46 4.20
N ASN A 257 3.00 -5.07 3.19
CA ASN A 257 3.08 -6.52 3.07
C ASN A 257 3.79 -7.17 4.26
N GLU A 258 4.83 -6.53 4.80
CA GLU A 258 5.48 -7.01 6.03
C GLU A 258 4.53 -7.04 7.21
N GLN A 259 3.72 -5.99 7.37
CA GLN A 259 2.75 -5.92 8.45
C GLN A 259 1.65 -6.95 8.27
N VAL A 260 1.15 -7.14 7.04
CA VAL A 260 0.18 -8.20 6.72
C VAL A 260 0.73 -9.58 7.07
N MET A 261 1.96 -9.91 6.65
CA MET A 261 2.60 -11.18 7.01
C MET A 261 2.74 -11.37 8.52
N ALA A 262 3.09 -10.32 9.26
CA ALA A 262 3.19 -10.38 10.72
C ALA A 262 1.83 -10.65 11.36
N MET A 263 0.78 -9.95 10.92
CA MET A 263 -0.58 -10.13 11.44
C MET A 263 -1.15 -11.52 11.13
N VAL A 264 -0.80 -12.10 9.97
CA VAL A 264 -1.14 -13.50 9.65
C VAL A 264 -0.38 -14.48 10.56
N ALA A 265 0.90 -14.24 10.80
CA ALA A 265 1.70 -15.09 11.70
C ALA A 265 1.19 -15.06 13.15
N ASP A 266 0.66 -13.92 13.59
CA ASP A 266 0.06 -13.71 14.91
C ASP A 266 -1.41 -14.18 14.99
N GLY A 267 -2.00 -14.67 13.89
CA GLY A 267 -3.38 -15.12 13.82
C GLY A 267 -4.43 -14.00 13.84
N ARG A 268 -4.02 -12.73 13.65
CA ARG A 268 -4.93 -11.57 13.57
C ARG A 268 -5.58 -11.41 12.20
N LEU A 269 -4.95 -11.89 11.15
CA LEU A 269 -5.49 -12.01 9.80
C LEU A 269 -5.53 -13.47 9.38
N GLY A 270 -6.57 -13.85 8.64
CA GLY A 270 -6.74 -15.19 8.11
C GLY A 270 -7.20 -15.17 6.65
N PRO A 271 -7.57 -16.32 6.09
CA PRO A 271 -8.23 -16.37 4.78
C PRO A 271 -9.42 -15.42 4.73
N SER A 272 -9.61 -14.77 3.59
CA SER A 272 -10.67 -13.76 3.37
C SER A 272 -10.57 -12.51 4.24
N SER A 273 -9.44 -12.24 4.88
CA SER A 273 -9.22 -10.96 5.58
C SER A 273 -8.91 -9.80 4.64
N CYS A 274 -8.71 -10.04 3.35
CA CYS A 274 -8.64 -9.01 2.34
C CYS A 274 -9.47 -9.37 1.10
N ALA A 275 -9.87 -8.34 0.37
CA ALA A 275 -10.59 -8.45 -0.88
C ALA A 275 -9.96 -7.54 -1.94
N TRP A 276 -10.28 -7.82 -3.19
CA TRP A 276 -9.82 -7.03 -4.33
C TRP A 276 -10.97 -6.69 -5.26
N ALA A 277 -10.94 -5.47 -5.78
CA ALA A 277 -11.77 -5.09 -6.92
C ALA A 277 -11.09 -5.58 -8.21
N LEU A 278 -11.78 -6.40 -8.99
CA LEU A 278 -11.32 -6.93 -10.28
C LEU A 278 -12.45 -6.84 -11.32
N PRO A 279 -12.35 -5.91 -12.29
CA PRO A 279 -11.29 -4.91 -12.46
C PRO A 279 -11.21 -3.90 -11.30
N GLY A 280 -10.08 -3.21 -11.17
CA GLY A 280 -9.90 -2.14 -10.18
C GLY A 280 -10.83 -0.96 -10.43
N LEU A 281 -11.24 -0.28 -9.37
CA LEU A 281 -12.06 0.95 -9.44
C LEU A 281 -11.20 2.16 -9.84
N PHE A 282 -9.93 2.15 -9.46
CA PHE A 282 -8.96 3.19 -9.75
C PHE A 282 -7.86 2.64 -10.66
N LEU A 283 -7.55 3.36 -11.72
CA LEU A 283 -6.38 3.07 -12.58
C LEU A 283 -5.13 3.72 -12.00
N GLN A 284 -4.00 3.04 -12.11
CA GLN A 284 -2.70 3.61 -11.77
C GLN A 284 -2.06 4.27 -12.99
N ALA A 285 -2.12 5.60 -13.10
CA ALA A 285 -1.65 6.34 -14.27
C ALA A 285 -0.14 6.14 -14.57
N SER A 286 0.67 5.84 -13.55
CA SER A 286 2.10 5.56 -13.74
C SER A 286 2.37 4.23 -14.47
N MET A 287 1.41 3.28 -14.44
CA MET A 287 1.48 1.98 -15.11
C MET A 287 0.76 1.97 -16.45
N HIS A 288 -0.14 2.92 -16.66
CA HIS A 288 -0.94 3.09 -17.89
C HIS A 288 -0.69 4.49 -18.48
N PRO A 289 0.53 4.76 -19.00
CA PRO A 289 0.80 6.06 -19.62
C PRO A 289 -0.09 6.25 -20.85
N ALA A 290 -0.76 7.42 -20.93
CA ALA A 290 -1.61 7.81 -22.06
C ALA A 290 -0.81 7.92 -23.37
#